data_bec9ff055ff703fde17407d008c3bab1
#
_entry.id   bec9ff055ff703fde17407d008c3bab1
#
_cell.length_a   1.000
_cell.length_b   1.000
_cell.length_c   1.000
_cell.angle_alpha   90.00
_cell.angle_beta   90.00
_cell.angle_gamma   90.00
#
_symmetry.space_group_name_H-M   'P 1'
#
loop_
_entity.id
_entity.type
_entity.pdbx_description
1 polymer ?
#
loop_
_entity_poly.entity_id
_entity_poly.type
_entity_poly.pdbx_seq_one_letter_code
_entity_poly.pdbx_strand_id
1 'polypeptide(L)'
;MKKILYLFIGLALGFALGSPAAQAIEGILAQRCTSPILLNGAPVEIEAYTINGHNYFKLRDIGKAVGFNVYWKSEDGTVQIETNRPYTGEAPAKVETDKP
;
A
#
# COMPACT_ATOMS: atom_id res chain seq x y z
N MET A 1 -48.52 2.99 20.54
CA MET A 1 -48.10 3.10 19.14
C MET A 1 -46.99 4.08 18.96
N LYS A 2 -47.20 5.31 19.35
CA LYS A 2 -46.16 6.31 19.13
C LYS A 2 -44.88 5.99 19.89
N LYS A 3 -45.01 5.39 21.05
CA LYS A 3 -43.81 5.07 21.83
C LYS A 3 -42.92 4.03 21.12
N ILE A 4 -43.55 3.11 20.44
CA ILE A 4 -42.81 2.10 19.70
C ILE A 4 -42.06 2.73 18.53
N LEU A 5 -42.73 3.69 17.89
CA LEU A 5 -42.10 4.39 16.77
C LEU A 5 -40.87 5.15 17.21
N TYR A 6 -40.95 5.82 18.33
CA TYR A 6 -39.78 6.54 18.84
C TYR A 6 -38.66 5.61 19.19
N LEU A 7 -39.01 4.45 19.71
CA LEU A 7 -37.98 3.46 20.04
C LEU A 7 -37.22 3.04 18.81
N PHE A 8 -37.91 2.79 17.71
CA PHE A 8 -37.25 2.42 16.48
C PHE A 8 -36.34 3.52 15.95
N ILE A 9 -36.82 4.74 15.99
CA ILE A 9 -36.02 5.88 15.51
C ILE A 9 -34.76 6.00 16.35
N GLY A 10 -34.89 5.91 17.65
CA GLY A 10 -33.73 6.00 18.52
C GLY A 10 -32.73 4.90 18.28
N LEU A 11 -33.23 3.69 18.06
CA LEU A 11 -32.36 2.57 17.82
C LEU A 11 -31.62 2.73 16.49
N ALA A 12 -32.32 3.19 15.47
CA ALA A 12 -31.68 3.39 14.17
C ALA A 12 -30.59 4.46 14.25
N LEU A 13 -30.85 5.54 14.95
CA LEU A 13 -29.85 6.58 15.09
C LEU A 13 -28.66 6.11 15.90
N GLY A 14 -28.91 5.38 16.96
CA GLY A 14 -27.83 4.86 17.77
C GLY A 14 -26.96 3.89 16.98
N PHE A 15 -27.60 3.07 16.15
CA PHE A 15 -26.87 2.15 15.34
C PHE A 15 -25.98 2.90 14.33
N ALA A 16 -26.51 3.92 13.70
CA ALA A 16 -25.76 4.69 12.72
C ALA A 16 -24.57 5.39 13.37
N LEU A 17 -24.79 5.96 14.54
CA LEU A 17 -23.72 6.69 15.21
C LEU A 17 -22.65 5.76 15.78
N GLY A 18 -23.03 4.56 16.16
CA GLY A 18 -22.08 3.61 16.67
C GLY A 18 -21.44 2.74 15.63
N SER A 19 -21.69 3.04 14.37
CA SER A 19 -21.19 2.19 13.29
C SER A 19 -19.66 2.26 13.19
N PRO A 20 -18.99 1.13 13.06
CA PRO A 20 -17.54 1.14 12.84
C PRO A 20 -17.15 1.84 11.55
N ALA A 21 -18.09 2.03 10.63
CA ALA A 21 -17.79 2.71 9.39
C ALA A 21 -17.29 4.14 9.62
N ALA A 22 -17.69 4.75 10.73
CA ALA A 22 -17.20 6.09 11.03
C ALA A 22 -15.69 6.10 11.23
N GLN A 23 -15.14 5.01 11.73
CA GLN A 23 -13.70 4.93 11.92
C GLN A 23 -12.98 4.66 10.61
N ALA A 24 -13.66 4.01 9.67
CA ALA A 24 -13.06 3.73 8.38
C ALA A 24 -12.87 4.99 7.55
N ILE A 25 -13.53 6.10 7.92
CA ILE A 25 -13.36 7.34 7.20
C ILE A 25 -11.92 7.84 7.27
N GLU A 26 -11.22 7.50 8.34
CA GLU A 26 -9.84 7.93 8.46
C GLU A 26 -8.90 7.10 7.61
N GLY A 27 -9.35 5.97 7.12
CA GLY A 27 -8.53 5.14 6.28
C GLY A 27 -8.59 5.55 4.82
N ILE A 28 -7.70 4.99 4.06
CA ILE A 28 -7.66 5.21 2.62
C ILE A 28 -8.20 3.96 1.95
N LEU A 29 -9.20 4.13 1.10
CA LEU A 29 -9.76 3.01 0.38
C LEU A 29 -8.92 2.70 -0.84
N ALA A 30 -8.32 1.51 -0.84
CA ALA A 30 -7.52 1.05 -1.95
C ALA A 30 -8.22 -0.13 -2.61
N GLN A 31 -8.47 -0.02 -3.90
CA GLN A 31 -9.13 -1.07 -4.65
C GLN A 31 -8.10 -1.80 -5.49
N ARG A 32 -8.19 -3.13 -5.50
CA ARG A 32 -7.28 -3.92 -6.29
C ARG A 32 -7.42 -3.56 -7.77
N CYS A 33 -6.31 -3.27 -8.39
CA CYS A 33 -6.30 -2.96 -9.82
C CYS A 33 -6.19 -4.26 -10.59
N THR A 34 -7.14 -4.51 -11.48
CA THR A 34 -7.14 -5.72 -12.29
C THR A 34 -6.72 -5.46 -13.73
N SER A 35 -6.36 -4.23 -14.06
CA SER A 35 -5.92 -3.92 -15.42
C SER A 35 -4.56 -4.53 -15.70
N PRO A 36 -4.32 -4.97 -16.93
CA PRO A 36 -3.00 -5.48 -17.28
C PRO A 36 -1.94 -4.40 -17.13
N ILE A 37 -0.76 -4.80 -16.72
CA ILE A 37 0.38 -3.90 -16.59
C ILE A 37 1.44 -4.36 -17.53
N LEU A 38 1.89 -3.46 -18.39
CA LEU A 38 2.88 -3.78 -19.41
C LEU A 38 4.16 -3.00 -19.10
N LEU A 39 5.27 -3.70 -19.11
CA LEU A 39 6.58 -3.09 -18.99
C LEU A 39 7.26 -3.22 -20.34
N ASN A 40 7.47 -2.09 -21.00
CA ASN A 40 8.04 -2.07 -22.34
C ASN A 40 7.24 -2.94 -23.30
N GLY A 41 5.91 -2.93 -23.13
CA GLY A 41 5.03 -3.69 -23.99
C GLY A 41 4.82 -5.13 -23.61
N ALA A 42 5.51 -5.64 -22.61
CA ALA A 42 5.37 -7.03 -22.20
C ALA A 42 4.61 -7.11 -20.87
N PRO A 43 3.70 -8.07 -20.74
CA PRO A 43 2.94 -8.18 -19.48
C PRO A 43 3.83 -8.55 -18.32
N VAL A 44 3.56 -7.91 -17.18
CA VAL A 44 4.22 -8.26 -15.92
C VAL A 44 3.15 -8.39 -14.85
N GLU A 45 3.44 -9.22 -13.87
CA GLU A 45 2.52 -9.41 -12.76
C GLU A 45 3.02 -8.59 -11.58
N ILE A 46 2.36 -7.48 -11.35
CA ILE A 46 2.72 -6.56 -10.28
C ILE A 46 1.44 -6.23 -9.53
N GLU A 47 1.49 -6.35 -8.23
CA GLU A 47 0.36 -6.00 -7.40
C GLU A 47 0.14 -4.50 -7.45
N ALA A 48 -1.07 -4.09 -7.79
CA ALA A 48 -1.38 -2.68 -7.98
C ALA A 48 -2.72 -2.36 -7.35
N TYR A 49 -2.86 -1.12 -6.93
CA TYR A 49 -4.09 -0.63 -6.31
C TYR A 49 -4.43 0.73 -6.87
N THR A 50 -5.73 1.02 -6.87
CA THR A 50 -6.24 2.33 -7.27
C THR A 50 -6.70 3.05 -6.03
N ILE A 51 -6.19 4.24 -5.81
CA ILE A 51 -6.57 5.10 -4.69
C ILE A 51 -6.86 6.47 -5.25
N ASN A 52 -8.09 6.94 -5.03
CA ASN A 52 -8.52 8.26 -5.55
C ASN A 52 -8.23 8.42 -7.03
N GLY A 53 -8.45 7.35 -7.80
CA GLY A 53 -8.25 7.41 -9.24
C GLY A 53 -6.82 7.30 -9.71
N HIS A 54 -5.87 7.12 -8.81
CA HIS A 54 -4.47 6.97 -9.16
C HIS A 54 -4.02 5.54 -8.94
N ASN A 55 -3.10 5.08 -9.76
CA ASN A 55 -2.57 3.73 -9.62
C ASN A 55 -1.32 3.73 -8.76
N TYR A 56 -1.27 2.79 -7.82
CA TYR A 56 -0.15 2.64 -6.91
C TYR A 56 0.39 1.23 -7.04
N PHE A 57 1.69 1.11 -7.06
CA PHE A 57 2.35 -0.18 -7.21
C PHE A 57 3.27 -0.42 -6.04
N LYS A 58 3.43 -1.69 -5.70
CA LYS A 58 4.40 -2.05 -4.67
C LYS A 58 5.79 -1.76 -5.20
N LEU A 59 6.50 -0.90 -4.51
CA LEU A 59 7.81 -0.43 -4.98
C LEU A 59 8.78 -1.58 -5.21
N ARG A 60 8.78 -2.58 -4.33
CA ARG A 60 9.71 -3.69 -4.48
C ARG A 60 9.42 -4.52 -5.73
N ASP A 61 8.15 -4.65 -6.08
CA ASP A 61 7.80 -5.36 -7.31
C ASP A 61 8.27 -4.60 -8.53
N ILE A 62 8.18 -3.27 -8.49
CA ILE A 62 8.69 -2.45 -9.58
C ILE A 62 10.21 -2.57 -9.68
N GLY A 63 10.89 -2.57 -8.54
CA GLY A 63 12.35 -2.75 -8.53
C GLY A 63 12.76 -4.06 -9.15
N LYS A 64 12.05 -5.15 -8.80
CA LYS A 64 12.35 -6.44 -9.39
C LYS A 64 12.14 -6.43 -10.90
N ALA A 65 11.03 -5.84 -11.35
CA ALA A 65 10.68 -5.88 -12.76
C ALA A 65 11.59 -5.00 -13.61
N VAL A 66 11.95 -3.85 -13.10
CA VAL A 66 12.74 -2.87 -13.84
C VAL A 66 14.23 -3.10 -13.67
N GLY A 67 14.65 -3.58 -12.50
CA GLY A 67 16.05 -3.88 -12.27
C GLY A 67 16.76 -2.87 -11.40
N PHE A 68 16.09 -2.35 -10.37
CA PHE A 68 16.78 -1.51 -9.40
C PHE A 68 16.55 -2.07 -8.00
N ASN A 69 17.39 -1.68 -7.06
CA ASN A 69 17.32 -2.20 -5.70
C ASN A 69 16.47 -1.31 -4.81
N VAL A 70 15.76 -1.94 -3.89
CA VAL A 70 14.96 -1.26 -2.88
C VAL A 70 15.20 -1.98 -1.58
N TYR A 71 15.56 -1.24 -0.53
CA TYR A 71 15.72 -1.87 0.77
C TYR A 71 15.38 -0.87 1.88
N TRP A 72 15.18 -1.40 3.05
CA TRP A 72 14.87 -0.60 4.24
C TRP A 72 16.15 -0.43 5.04
N LYS A 73 16.51 0.81 5.33
CA LYS A 73 17.68 1.10 6.12
C LYS A 73 17.22 1.48 7.51
N SER A 74 17.34 0.55 8.42
CA SER A 74 16.79 0.74 9.76
C SER A 74 17.53 1.78 10.57
N GLU A 75 18.82 2.00 10.28
CA GLU A 75 19.60 2.96 11.06
C GLU A 75 18.99 4.36 11.01
N ASP A 76 18.50 4.77 9.87
CA ASP A 76 17.91 6.10 9.76
C ASP A 76 16.45 6.05 9.33
N GLY A 77 15.84 4.87 9.32
CA GLY A 77 14.41 4.74 9.07
C GLY A 77 14.00 5.17 7.66
N THR A 78 14.78 4.81 6.67
CA THR A 78 14.51 5.25 5.31
C THR A 78 14.32 4.09 4.36
N VAL A 79 13.54 4.33 3.32
CA VAL A 79 13.46 3.42 2.19
C VAL A 79 14.50 3.91 1.19
N GLN A 80 15.40 3.02 0.81
CA GLN A 80 16.47 3.34 -0.12
C GLN A 80 16.15 2.76 -1.49
N ILE A 81 16.28 3.59 -2.51
CA ILE A 81 16.13 3.16 -3.89
C ILE A 81 17.47 3.37 -4.56
N GLU A 82 18.01 2.30 -5.11
CA GLU A 82 19.32 2.34 -5.74
C GLU A 82 19.16 1.93 -7.20
N THR A 83 19.25 2.89 -8.09
CA THR A 83 19.06 2.63 -9.50
C THR A 83 20.30 2.07 -10.17
N ASN A 84 21.41 2.06 -9.46
CA ASN A 84 22.68 1.58 -10.00
C ASN A 84 23.03 0.17 -9.54
N ARG A 85 22.08 -0.52 -8.93
CA ARG A 85 22.30 -1.90 -8.47
C ARG A 85 21.10 -2.75 -8.82
N PRO A 86 21.29 -4.02 -9.14
CA PRO A 86 20.15 -4.90 -9.37
C PRO A 86 19.36 -5.14 -8.08
N TYR A 87 18.17 -5.61 -8.22
CA TYR A 87 17.30 -5.82 -7.07
C TYR A 87 17.81 -6.99 -6.23
N THR A 88 18.07 -6.76 -4.96
CA THR A 88 18.32 -7.82 -4.00
C THR A 88 17.36 -7.73 -2.83
N GLY A 89 16.78 -6.55 -2.60
CA GLY A 89 15.89 -6.33 -1.47
C GLY A 89 16.63 -6.03 -0.19
N GLU A 90 17.95 -5.92 -0.25
CA GLU A 90 18.76 -5.76 0.94
C GLU A 90 19.80 -4.69 0.73
N ALA A 91 20.33 -4.18 1.84
CA ALA A 91 21.43 -3.22 1.79
C ALA A 91 22.62 -3.82 1.08
N PRO A 92 23.49 -2.96 0.53
CA PRO A 92 24.75 -3.48 -0.03
C PRO A 92 25.53 -4.21 1.03
N ALA A 93 26.21 -5.25 0.62
CA ALA A 93 27.09 -5.98 1.53
C ALA A 93 28.12 -5.01 2.06
N LYS A 94 28.33 -5.04 3.37
CA LYS A 94 29.36 -4.23 3.90
C LYS A 94 30.62 -4.76 3.45
N VAL A 95 31.34 -3.95 2.96
CA VAL A 95 32.49 -4.49 2.50
C VAL A 95 33.39 -4.69 3.52
N GLU A 96 33.38 -5.29 3.66
CA GLU A 96 34.02 -5.42 4.38
C GLU A 96 35.07 -5.15 4.31
N THR A 97 34.89 -4.94 4.04
CA THR A 97 35.62 -4.61 3.95
C THR A 97 36.05 -3.68 4.08
N ASP A 98 35.64 -3.35 4.18
CA ASP A 98 35.92 -2.36 4.49
C ASP A 98 36.92 -2.42 5.35
N LYS A 99 37.40 -3.20 5.48
CA LYS A 99 38.21 -3.33 6.17
C LYS A 99 39.23 -3.20 5.99
N PRO A 100 39.64 -2.98 6.19
CA PRO A 100 40.77 -2.69 6.03
C PRO A 100 41.51 -3.24 5.94
#